data_cb9844f9da18c95d2f9b213c0d727736
#
_entry.id   cb9844f9da18c95d2f9b213c0d727736
#
_cell.length_a   1.000
_cell.length_b   1.000
_cell.length_c   1.000
_cell.angle_alpha   90.00
_cell.angle_beta   90.00
_cell.angle_gamma   90.00
#
_symmetry.space_group_name_H-M   'P 1'
#
loop_
_entity.id
_entity.type
_entity.pdbx_description
1 polymer ?
#
loop_
_entity_poly.entity_id
_entity_poly.type
_entity_poly.pdbx_seq_one_letter_code
_entity_poly.pdbx_strand_id
1 'polypeptide(L)'
;MKSKRTKACEIPPKVKARVWERDHQLCVLCGRAGSPVAHFIPRSHNGKGIEQNIVTLCPECHRDYDNSERRPELRKKLRAYLMAKYPDWNEEKLTYRKWKNE
;
A
#
# COMPACT_ATOMS: atom_id res chain seq x y z
N MET A 1 17.84 -16.65 4.78
CA MET A 1 16.89 -16.14 5.77
C MET A 1 16.52 -14.70 5.48
N LYS A 2 15.24 -14.39 5.58
CA LYS A 2 14.79 -13.01 5.36
C LYS A 2 15.04 -12.16 6.61
N SER A 3 15.46 -10.92 6.40
CA SER A 3 15.62 -9.98 7.49
C SER A 3 14.25 -9.60 8.07
N LYS A 4 14.26 -9.02 9.28
CA LYS A 4 13.02 -8.52 9.89
C LYS A 4 12.35 -7.47 9.03
N ARG A 5 13.15 -6.60 8.38
CA ARG A 5 12.63 -5.58 7.46
C ARG A 5 11.93 -6.24 6.28
N THR A 6 12.56 -7.23 5.66
CA THR A 6 11.99 -7.92 4.51
C THR A 6 10.64 -8.54 4.87
N LYS A 7 10.58 -9.23 6.03
CA LYS A 7 9.33 -9.83 6.50
C LYS A 7 8.25 -8.79 6.75
N ALA A 8 8.62 -7.67 7.38
CA ALA A 8 7.66 -6.62 7.71
C ALA A 8 7.08 -5.96 6.46
N CYS A 9 7.85 -5.91 5.37
CA CYS A 9 7.44 -5.24 4.13
C CYS A 9 6.78 -6.19 3.14
N GLU A 10 6.86 -7.50 3.33
CA GLU A 10 6.14 -8.46 2.50
C GLU A 10 4.65 -8.37 2.77
N ILE A 11 3.86 -8.67 1.74
CA ILE A 11 2.40 -8.68 1.87
C ILE A 11 1.96 -10.12 2.09
N PRO A 12 1.52 -10.48 3.31
CA PRO A 12 1.02 -11.85 3.55
C PRO A 12 -0.21 -12.15 2.69
N PRO A 13 -0.43 -13.42 2.32
CA PRO A 13 -1.60 -13.78 1.50
C PRO A 13 -2.93 -13.32 2.09
N LYS A 14 -3.10 -13.40 3.41
CA LYS A 14 -4.34 -12.95 4.04
C LYS A 14 -4.54 -11.44 3.94
N VAL A 15 -3.46 -10.66 3.92
CA VAL A 15 -3.55 -9.22 3.71
C VAL A 15 -3.95 -8.93 2.28
N LYS A 16 -3.35 -9.63 1.31
CA LYS A 16 -3.75 -9.50 -0.09
C LYS A 16 -5.24 -9.79 -0.28
N ALA A 17 -5.74 -10.85 0.35
CA ALA A 17 -7.15 -11.20 0.24
C ALA A 17 -8.06 -10.10 0.81
N ARG A 18 -7.71 -9.56 1.97
CA ARG A 18 -8.49 -8.49 2.59
C ARG A 18 -8.49 -7.21 1.75
N VAL A 19 -7.33 -6.83 1.24
CA VAL A 19 -7.18 -5.64 0.40
C VAL A 19 -7.99 -5.79 -0.88
N TRP A 20 -7.87 -6.93 -1.54
CA TRP A 20 -8.57 -7.18 -2.80
C TRP A 20 -10.09 -7.14 -2.59
N GLU A 21 -10.57 -7.76 -1.53
CA GLU A 21 -11.99 -7.73 -1.19
C GLU A 21 -12.45 -6.31 -0.81
N ARG A 22 -11.67 -5.60 0.00
CA ARG A 22 -11.98 -4.22 0.39
C ARG A 22 -12.12 -3.32 -0.84
N ASP A 23 -11.24 -3.52 -1.83
CA ASP A 23 -11.18 -2.69 -3.04
C ASP A 23 -12.08 -3.23 -4.16
N HIS A 24 -12.90 -4.24 -3.86
CA HIS A 24 -13.83 -4.86 -4.82
C HIS A 24 -13.13 -5.41 -6.05
N GLN A 25 -11.89 -5.88 -5.90
CA GLN A 25 -11.06 -6.47 -6.96
C GLN A 25 -10.72 -5.50 -8.08
N LEU A 26 -10.91 -4.20 -7.83
CA LEU A 26 -10.72 -3.15 -8.84
C LEU A 26 -9.64 -2.17 -8.39
N CYS A 27 -8.94 -1.62 -9.39
CA CYS A 27 -7.97 -0.55 -9.18
C CYS A 27 -8.66 0.65 -8.52
N VAL A 28 -8.12 1.11 -7.40
CA VAL A 28 -8.74 2.22 -6.65
C VAL A 28 -8.57 3.57 -7.35
N LEU A 29 -7.71 3.64 -8.38
CA LEU A 29 -7.49 4.88 -9.13
C LEU A 29 -8.29 4.95 -10.43
N CYS A 30 -8.47 3.85 -11.15
CA CYS A 30 -9.13 3.88 -12.46
C CYS A 30 -10.33 2.94 -12.60
N GLY A 31 -10.55 2.05 -11.65
CA GLY A 31 -11.70 1.15 -11.68
C GLY A 31 -11.55 -0.09 -12.54
N ARG A 32 -10.40 -0.30 -13.19
CA ARG A 32 -10.13 -1.52 -13.94
C ARG A 32 -9.78 -2.65 -12.98
N ALA A 33 -9.77 -3.88 -13.49
CA ALA A 33 -9.30 -5.02 -12.71
C ALA A 33 -7.85 -4.77 -12.26
N GLY A 34 -7.55 -5.09 -11.00
CA GLY A 34 -6.23 -4.83 -10.45
C GLY A 34 -5.79 -5.92 -9.49
N SER A 35 -4.59 -5.75 -8.93
CA SER A 35 -3.99 -6.67 -7.98
C SER A 35 -3.65 -5.95 -6.68
N PRO A 36 -3.79 -6.62 -5.52
CA PRO A 36 -3.59 -5.99 -4.20
C PRO A 36 -2.12 -6.03 -3.79
N VAL A 37 -1.26 -5.44 -4.60
CA VAL A 37 0.20 -5.56 -4.42
C VAL A 37 0.92 -4.21 -4.38
N ALA A 38 0.21 -3.09 -4.42
CA ALA A 38 0.83 -1.77 -4.45
C ALA A 38 1.00 -1.22 -3.04
N HIS A 39 2.23 -0.87 -2.68
CA HIS A 39 2.54 -0.22 -1.40
C HIS A 39 2.31 1.28 -1.53
N PHE A 40 1.51 1.85 -0.63
CA PHE A 40 1.36 3.31 -0.57
C PHE A 40 2.70 3.95 -0.22
N ILE A 41 3.34 3.50 0.87
CA ILE A 41 4.74 3.83 1.14
C ILE A 41 5.57 2.68 0.59
N PRO A 42 6.49 2.95 -0.36
CA PRO A 42 7.24 1.89 -1.04
C PRO A 42 8.07 1.04 -0.10
N ARG A 43 8.33 -0.20 -0.51
CA ARG A 43 9.24 -1.09 0.23
C ARG A 43 10.62 -0.47 0.38
N SER A 44 11.07 0.28 -0.62
CA SER A 44 12.36 0.98 -0.58
C SER A 44 12.44 2.01 0.55
N HIS A 45 11.29 2.45 1.04
CA HIS A 45 11.19 3.37 2.18
C HIS A 45 10.60 2.66 3.40
N ASN A 46 10.80 1.35 3.49
CA ASN A 46 10.35 0.52 4.60
C ASN A 46 8.84 0.44 4.78
N GLY A 47 8.08 0.64 3.69
CA GLY A 47 6.62 0.50 3.74
C GLY A 47 6.22 -0.93 4.07
N LYS A 48 5.40 -1.08 5.12
CA LYS A 48 4.95 -2.37 5.60
C LYS A 48 3.94 -3.02 4.67
N GLY A 49 3.88 -4.36 4.70
CA GLY A 49 2.88 -5.13 3.98
C GLY A 49 1.60 -5.33 4.79
N ILE A 50 1.05 -4.26 5.32
CA ILE A 50 -0.19 -4.28 6.10
C ILE A 50 -1.31 -3.63 5.30
N GLU A 51 -2.56 -4.00 5.60
CA GLU A 51 -3.71 -3.53 4.80
C GLU A 51 -3.82 -2.02 4.75
N GLN A 52 -3.36 -1.30 5.77
CA GLN A 52 -3.38 0.15 5.81
C GLN A 52 -2.38 0.80 4.85
N ASN A 53 -1.45 0.01 4.31
CA ASN A 53 -0.42 0.51 3.38
C ASN A 53 -0.51 -0.13 1.99
N ILE A 54 -1.45 -1.05 1.78
CA ILE A 54 -1.55 -1.77 0.51
C ILE A 54 -2.86 -1.40 -0.18
N VAL A 55 -2.79 -1.18 -1.49
CA VAL A 55 -3.98 -0.90 -2.31
C VAL A 55 -3.97 -1.75 -3.57
N THR A 56 -5.17 -1.97 -4.11
CA THR A 56 -5.32 -2.66 -5.40
C THR A 56 -5.13 -1.65 -6.52
N LEU A 57 -4.19 -1.90 -7.41
CA LEU A 57 -3.95 -1.08 -8.58
C LEU A 57 -3.84 -1.96 -9.82
N CYS A 58 -4.28 -1.44 -10.97
CA CYS A 58 -4.01 -2.11 -12.24
C CYS A 58 -2.53 -1.87 -12.61
N PRO A 59 -1.96 -2.67 -13.54
CA PRO A 59 -0.54 -2.53 -13.88
C PRO A 59 -0.15 -1.12 -14.33
N GLU A 60 -1.00 -0.45 -15.09
CA GLU A 60 -0.71 0.90 -15.58
C GLU A 60 -0.66 1.92 -14.45
N CYS A 61 -1.67 1.91 -13.56
CA CYS A 61 -1.69 2.82 -12.42
C CYS A 61 -0.59 2.53 -11.43
N HIS A 62 -0.24 1.25 -11.25
CA HIS A 62 0.87 0.86 -10.39
C HIS A 62 2.19 1.44 -10.92
N ARG A 63 2.41 1.34 -12.23
CA ARG A 63 3.60 1.88 -12.87
C ARG A 63 3.64 3.40 -12.76
N ASP A 64 2.49 4.06 -13.00
CA ASP A 64 2.41 5.52 -12.87
C ASP A 64 2.72 5.97 -11.46
N TYR A 65 2.19 5.28 -10.47
CA TYR A 65 2.45 5.63 -9.08
C TYR A 65 3.92 5.45 -8.72
N ASP A 66 4.55 4.40 -9.21
CA ASP A 66 5.94 4.11 -8.88
C ASP A 66 6.95 5.01 -9.62
N ASN A 67 6.65 5.38 -10.87
CA ASN A 67 7.67 5.93 -11.76
C ASN A 67 7.31 7.23 -12.50
N SER A 68 6.10 7.75 -12.35
CA SER A 68 5.73 8.92 -13.16
C SER A 68 5.76 10.22 -12.37
N GLU A 69 5.71 11.34 -13.09
CA GLU A 69 5.64 12.68 -12.51
C GLU A 69 4.31 12.90 -11.77
N ARG A 70 3.34 12.05 -12.02
CA ARG A 70 2.01 12.14 -11.39
C ARG A 70 1.99 11.57 -9.98
N ARG A 71 3.10 11.01 -9.51
CA ARG A 71 3.16 10.38 -8.20
C ARG A 71 2.60 11.24 -7.05
N PRO A 72 2.97 12.53 -6.92
CA PRO A 72 2.44 13.34 -5.81
C PRO A 72 0.92 13.48 -5.85
N GLU A 73 0.35 13.63 -7.05
CA GLU A 73 -1.09 13.69 -7.22
C GLU A 73 -1.76 12.38 -6.86
N LEU A 74 -1.21 11.27 -7.38
CA LEU A 74 -1.76 9.94 -7.11
C LEU A 74 -1.62 9.59 -5.63
N ARG A 75 -0.53 10.02 -4.99
CA ARG A 75 -0.32 9.80 -3.57
C ARG A 75 -1.41 10.46 -2.73
N LYS A 76 -1.81 11.67 -3.09
CA LYS A 76 -2.91 12.35 -2.39
C LYS A 76 -4.21 11.57 -2.50
N LYS A 77 -4.50 11.04 -3.68
CA LYS A 77 -5.72 10.25 -3.90
C LYS A 77 -5.70 8.98 -3.07
N LEU A 78 -4.57 8.27 -3.05
CA LEU A 78 -4.44 7.03 -2.29
C LEU A 78 -4.52 7.31 -0.78
N ARG A 79 -3.90 8.39 -0.32
CA ARG A 79 -4.00 8.78 1.09
C ARG A 79 -5.44 9.02 1.50
N ALA A 80 -6.17 9.79 0.71
CA ALA A 80 -7.57 10.08 0.99
C ALA A 80 -8.40 8.81 1.05
N TYR A 81 -8.14 7.89 0.11
CA TYR A 81 -8.83 6.61 0.06
C TYR A 81 -8.59 5.80 1.35
N LEU A 82 -7.32 5.67 1.75
CA LEU A 82 -6.96 4.90 2.93
C LEU A 82 -7.49 5.54 4.21
N MET A 83 -7.41 6.85 4.31
CA MET A 83 -7.96 7.57 5.46
C MET A 83 -9.46 7.37 5.59
N ALA A 84 -10.17 7.29 4.47
CA ALA A 84 -11.61 7.05 4.47
C ALA A 84 -11.95 5.63 4.92
N LYS A 85 -11.06 4.66 4.65
CA LYS A 85 -11.29 3.27 5.03
C LYS A 85 -10.92 2.97 6.48
N TYR A 86 -9.98 3.71 7.04
CA TYR A 86 -9.46 3.46 8.40
C TYR A 86 -9.47 4.76 9.20
N PRO A 87 -10.45 4.95 10.12
CA PRO A 87 -10.55 6.18 10.90
C PRO A 87 -9.31 6.52 11.72
N ASP A 88 -8.57 5.48 12.14
CA ASP A 88 -7.36 5.64 12.94
C ASP A 88 -6.08 5.57 12.10
N TRP A 89 -6.21 5.69 10.77
CA TRP A 89 -5.07 5.59 9.87
C TRP A 89 -4.00 6.63 10.20
N ASN A 90 -2.76 6.16 10.32
CA ASN A 90 -1.62 7.01 10.66
C ASN A 90 -0.44 6.62 9.79
N GLU A 91 -0.03 7.52 8.92
CA GLU A 91 1.05 7.28 7.97
C GLU A 91 2.35 6.85 8.65
N GLU A 92 2.65 7.40 9.82
CA GLU A 92 3.87 7.06 10.54
C GLU A 92 3.92 5.59 10.96
N LYS A 93 2.77 4.96 11.14
CA LYS A 93 2.71 3.55 11.53
C LYS A 93 2.86 2.60 10.34
N LEU A 94 2.94 3.11 9.13
CA LEU A 94 3.02 2.30 7.93
C LEU A 94 4.44 1.86 7.57
N THR A 95 5.45 2.35 8.28
CA THR A 95 6.84 2.01 7.99
C THR A 95 7.46 1.18 9.08
N TYR A 96 8.35 0.25 8.66
CA TYR A 96 9.16 -0.52 9.59
C TYR A 96 10.30 0.34 10.10
N ARG A 97 10.49 0.37 11.42
CA ARG A 97 11.58 1.09 12.05
C ARG A 97 12.35 0.16 12.96
N LYS A 98 13.63 -0.02 12.66
CA LYS A 98 14.49 -0.91 13.43
C LYS A 98 14.61 -0.50 14.91
N TRP A 99 14.58 0.80 15.17
CA TRP A 99 14.80 1.36 16.50
C TRP A 99 13.54 1.81 17.20
N LYS A 100 12.41 1.33 16.76
CA LYS A 100 11.15 1.74 17.34
C LYS A 100 10.99 1.13 18.73
N ASN A 101 10.83 1.99 19.73
CA ASN A 101 10.52 1.60 21.10
C ASN A 101 9.02 1.65 21.29
N GLU A 102 8.49 0.51 21.69
CA GLU A 102 7.03 0.43 21.93
C GLU A 102 6.76 0.00 23.35
#